data_3ca3b18e7042e7f6ed290373274c7894
#
_entry.id   3ca3b18e7042e7f6ed290373274c7894
#
_cell.length_a   1.000
_cell.length_b   1.000
_cell.length_c   1.000
_cell.angle_alpha   90.00
_cell.angle_beta   90.00
_cell.angle_gamma   90.00
#
_symmetry.space_group_name_H-M   'P 1'
#
loop_
_entity.id
_entity.type
_entity.pdbx_description
1 polymer ?
#
loop_
_entity_poly.entity_id
_entity_poly.type
_entity_poly.pdbx_seq_one_letter_code
_entity_poly.pdbx_strand_id
1 'polypeptide(L)'
;LDKILVKWINQKKGTIHSFASTKKSQIPLASNTFPKLSGIDVAAGLRRTTGKEDLYRKMLIRFYHNNADIKVKIKKAMDEEDFELAQFLTHTIKGTASTLGANRLAAAAESLETLFRNEQSDIDDSLLKRFSDESDEVFNSIQTLNPEKEDSNESLAELDIKTVEDLAVKLLSMLHRGESDEQLVFGLNSQLQGYASKTDLKNFVLANDEFDHDEAAENLQKILQSLNINADK
;
A
#
# COMPACT_ATOMS: atom_id res chain seq x y z
N LEU A 1 -26.90 38.72 -16.89
CA LEU A 1 -25.75 37.82 -16.69
C LEU A 1 -24.68 38.00 -17.78
N ASP A 2 -25.05 38.34 -19.00
CA ASP A 2 -24.10 38.46 -20.13
C ASP A 2 -23.15 39.68 -20.09
N LYS A 3 -23.51 40.77 -19.41
CA LYS A 3 -22.68 41.98 -19.35
C LYS A 3 -21.46 41.87 -18.41
N ILE A 4 -21.44 40.92 -17.50
CA ILE A 4 -20.33 40.72 -16.57
C ILE A 4 -19.24 39.83 -17.18
N LEU A 5 -19.63 38.84 -17.97
CA LEU A 5 -18.69 37.93 -18.65
C LEU A 5 -17.86 38.64 -19.74
N VAL A 6 -18.47 39.57 -20.48
CA VAL A 6 -17.79 40.33 -21.55
C VAL A 6 -16.72 41.29 -20.97
N LYS A 7 -16.93 41.80 -19.76
CA LYS A 7 -15.95 42.70 -19.08
C LYS A 7 -14.69 41.96 -18.65
N TRP A 8 -14.81 40.69 -18.31
CA TRP A 8 -13.67 39.85 -17.90
C TRP A 8 -12.80 39.39 -19.07
N ILE A 9 -13.41 39.17 -20.23
CA ILE A 9 -12.71 38.70 -21.44
C ILE A 9 -11.90 39.85 -22.10
N ASN A 10 -12.37 41.10 -22.01
CA ASN A 10 -11.68 42.24 -22.62
C ASN A 10 -10.52 42.82 -21.81
N GLN A 11 -10.33 42.42 -20.53
CA GLN A 11 -9.19 42.88 -19.73
C GLN A 11 -7.89 42.08 -19.94
N LYS A 12 -7.89 41.01 -20.74
CA LYS A 12 -6.69 40.19 -21.06
C LYS A 12 -6.10 40.40 -22.46
N LYS A 13 -6.44 41.50 -23.16
CA LYS A 13 -5.72 41.88 -24.40
C LYS A 13 -4.63 42.91 -24.07
N GLY A 14 -3.64 42.52 -23.29
CA GLY A 14 -2.43 43.29 -23.07
C GLY A 14 -1.25 42.36 -22.97
N THR A 15 -0.38 42.40 -23.96
CA THR A 15 0.98 41.88 -23.98
C THR A 15 1.11 40.35 -24.12
N ILE A 16 1.07 39.91 -25.39
CA ILE A 16 1.69 38.60 -25.74
C ILE A 16 3.22 38.80 -25.64
N HIS A 17 3.76 38.59 -24.46
CA HIS A 17 5.17 38.23 -24.36
C HIS A 17 5.33 36.81 -24.93
N SER A 18 6.10 36.73 -26.00
CA SER A 18 6.60 35.48 -26.57
C SER A 18 7.15 34.64 -25.42
N PHE A 19 6.43 33.60 -25.02
CA PHE A 19 7.00 32.55 -24.21
C PHE A 19 8.01 31.80 -25.09
N ALA A 20 9.26 32.25 -24.98
CA ALA A 20 10.38 31.43 -25.40
C ALA A 20 10.16 30.03 -24.83
N SER A 21 10.25 29.05 -25.71
CA SER A 21 10.24 27.62 -25.45
C SER A 21 10.88 27.32 -24.10
N THR A 22 10.06 27.16 -23.07
CA THR A 22 10.54 26.68 -21.78
C THR A 22 11.00 25.26 -22.06
N LYS A 23 12.34 25.08 -22.08
CA LYS A 23 12.97 23.77 -22.05
C LYS A 23 12.14 22.89 -21.12
N LYS A 24 11.57 21.82 -21.69
CA LYS A 24 11.13 20.65 -20.93
C LYS A 24 12.26 20.40 -19.93
N SER A 25 12.05 20.76 -18.67
CA SER A 25 12.91 20.34 -17.59
C SER A 25 12.83 18.81 -17.63
N GLN A 26 13.79 18.22 -18.30
CA GLN A 26 14.11 16.83 -18.10
C GLN A 26 14.47 16.74 -16.62
N ILE A 27 13.51 16.25 -15.84
CA ILE A 27 13.82 15.73 -14.50
C ILE A 27 14.95 14.76 -14.78
N PRO A 28 16.16 14.96 -14.19
CA PRO A 28 17.24 14.00 -14.38
C PRO A 28 16.67 12.64 -14.04
N LEU A 29 16.77 11.68 -14.97
CA LEU A 29 16.55 10.29 -14.63
C LEU A 29 17.57 10.01 -13.53
N ALA A 30 17.10 10.05 -12.28
CA ALA A 30 17.89 9.63 -11.13
C ALA A 30 18.47 8.27 -11.47
N SER A 31 19.76 8.14 -11.26
CA SER A 31 20.53 6.92 -11.43
C SER A 31 19.66 5.72 -11.03
N ASN A 32 19.49 4.79 -11.95
CA ASN A 32 18.66 3.59 -11.89
C ASN A 32 19.14 2.66 -10.75
N THR A 33 18.98 3.08 -9.50
CA THR A 33 19.38 2.32 -8.31
C THR A 33 18.29 1.38 -7.83
N PHE A 34 17.04 1.65 -8.24
CA PHE A 34 15.94 0.77 -7.85
C PHE A 34 16.00 -0.54 -8.66
N PRO A 35 15.91 -1.72 -7.99
CA PRO A 35 16.03 -3.00 -8.66
C PRO A 35 14.90 -3.21 -9.68
N LYS A 36 15.18 -3.97 -10.73
CA LYS A 36 14.15 -4.43 -11.65
C LYS A 36 13.27 -5.47 -10.95
N LEU A 37 11.96 -5.30 -11.08
CA LEU A 37 10.98 -6.21 -10.52
C LEU A 37 10.18 -6.87 -11.64
N SER A 38 10.07 -8.20 -11.60
CA SER A 38 9.25 -8.92 -12.56
C SER A 38 7.78 -8.57 -12.36
N GLY A 39 7.05 -8.38 -13.44
CA GLY A 39 5.63 -8.00 -13.38
C GLY A 39 5.36 -6.52 -13.09
N ILE A 40 6.40 -5.70 -12.82
CA ILE A 40 6.25 -4.30 -12.40
C ILE A 40 7.05 -3.36 -13.30
N ASP A 41 6.41 -2.36 -13.90
CA ASP A 41 7.04 -1.21 -14.54
C ASP A 41 7.49 -0.20 -13.46
N VAL A 42 8.67 -0.44 -12.89
CA VAL A 42 9.28 0.39 -11.86
C VAL A 42 9.38 1.86 -12.28
N ALA A 43 9.70 2.12 -13.55
CA ALA A 43 9.83 3.49 -14.04
C ALA A 43 8.46 4.22 -14.04
N ALA A 44 7.38 3.52 -14.40
CA ALA A 44 6.04 4.07 -14.32
C ALA A 44 5.60 4.31 -12.86
N GLY A 45 5.86 3.38 -11.95
CA GLY A 45 5.55 3.50 -10.53
C GLY A 45 6.31 4.67 -9.87
N LEU A 46 7.61 4.78 -10.10
CA LEU A 46 8.44 5.88 -9.60
C LEU A 46 7.95 7.26 -10.10
N ARG A 47 7.55 7.38 -11.35
CA ARG A 47 6.97 8.65 -11.84
C ARG A 47 5.73 9.07 -11.07
N ARG A 48 4.90 8.13 -10.64
CA ARG A 48 3.67 8.40 -9.85
C ARG A 48 3.97 8.76 -8.40
N THR A 49 5.12 8.32 -7.87
CA THR A 49 5.59 8.67 -6.52
C THR A 49 6.58 9.84 -6.52
N THR A 50 6.56 10.68 -7.56
CA THR A 50 7.46 11.84 -7.71
C THR A 50 8.95 11.49 -7.67
N GLY A 51 9.33 10.28 -8.06
CA GLY A 51 10.71 9.79 -8.10
C GLY A 51 11.30 9.43 -6.73
N LYS A 52 10.51 9.38 -5.67
CA LYS A 52 10.98 9.03 -4.32
C LYS A 52 11.05 7.51 -4.18
N GLU A 53 12.25 6.95 -4.32
CA GLU A 53 12.50 5.50 -4.28
C GLU A 53 12.08 4.87 -2.95
N ASP A 54 12.39 5.51 -1.81
CA ASP A 54 12.02 4.99 -0.49
C ASP A 54 10.50 4.93 -0.29
N LEU A 55 9.78 5.96 -0.75
CA LEU A 55 8.32 5.97 -0.70
C LEU A 55 7.75 4.85 -1.59
N TYR A 56 8.27 4.72 -2.81
CA TYR A 56 7.82 3.69 -3.73
C TYR A 56 8.09 2.28 -3.18
N ARG A 57 9.26 2.03 -2.59
CA ARG A 57 9.59 0.78 -1.91
C ARG A 57 8.59 0.45 -0.79
N LYS A 58 8.29 1.43 0.07
CA LYS A 58 7.30 1.27 1.14
C LYS A 58 5.91 0.95 0.59
N MET A 59 5.49 1.61 -0.47
CA MET A 59 4.20 1.35 -1.13
C MET A 59 4.13 -0.07 -1.70
N LEU A 60 5.20 -0.57 -2.34
CA LEU A 60 5.27 -1.94 -2.85
C LEU A 60 5.17 -2.97 -1.72
N ILE A 61 5.92 -2.78 -0.65
CA ILE A 61 5.92 -3.68 0.51
C ILE A 61 4.53 -3.68 1.18
N ARG A 62 3.92 -2.50 1.38
CA ARG A 62 2.56 -2.38 1.92
C ARG A 62 1.53 -3.06 1.02
N PHE A 63 1.64 -2.89 -0.29
CA PHE A 63 0.77 -3.57 -1.26
C PHE A 63 0.83 -5.10 -1.10
N TYR A 64 2.03 -5.66 -0.97
CA TYR A 64 2.22 -7.08 -0.73
C TYR A 64 1.55 -7.53 0.58
N HIS A 65 1.83 -6.85 1.70
CA HIS A 65 1.28 -7.24 3.00
C HIS A 65 -0.25 -7.18 3.04
N ASN A 66 -0.85 -6.16 2.44
CA ASN A 66 -2.30 -6.00 2.45
C ASN A 66 -3.02 -6.98 1.51
N ASN A 67 -2.31 -7.56 0.55
CA ASN A 67 -2.93 -8.35 -0.51
C ASN A 67 -2.36 -9.77 -0.66
N ALA A 68 -1.48 -10.22 0.25
CA ALA A 68 -0.87 -11.55 0.17
C ALA A 68 -1.91 -12.69 0.14
N ASP A 69 -3.07 -12.49 0.75
CA ASP A 69 -4.19 -13.45 0.82
C ASP A 69 -5.33 -13.15 -0.16
N ILE A 70 -5.14 -12.20 -1.07
CA ILE A 70 -6.22 -11.73 -1.96
C ILE A 70 -6.87 -12.84 -2.79
N LYS A 71 -6.08 -13.82 -3.24
CA LYS A 71 -6.59 -14.96 -4.01
C LYS A 71 -7.56 -15.81 -3.18
N VAL A 72 -7.23 -16.00 -1.90
CA VAL A 72 -8.08 -16.75 -0.96
C VAL A 72 -9.37 -15.97 -0.68
N LYS A 73 -9.27 -14.65 -0.47
CA LYS A 73 -10.42 -13.79 -0.24
C LYS A 73 -11.38 -13.76 -1.42
N ILE A 74 -10.85 -13.60 -2.64
CA ILE A 74 -11.68 -13.60 -3.86
C ILE A 74 -12.36 -14.97 -4.02
N LYS A 75 -11.59 -16.08 -3.87
CA LYS A 75 -12.17 -17.42 -3.96
C LYS A 75 -13.28 -17.63 -2.92
N LYS A 76 -13.08 -17.21 -1.68
CA LYS A 76 -14.09 -17.30 -0.63
C LYS A 76 -15.35 -16.52 -0.99
N ALA A 77 -15.21 -15.27 -1.45
CA ALA A 77 -16.34 -14.47 -1.89
C ALA A 77 -17.13 -15.13 -3.03
N MET A 78 -16.42 -15.77 -3.98
CA MET A 78 -17.06 -16.54 -5.07
C MET A 78 -17.80 -17.77 -4.53
N ASP A 79 -17.18 -18.55 -3.63
CA ASP A 79 -17.79 -19.75 -3.05
C ASP A 79 -19.03 -19.40 -2.22
N GLU A 80 -19.10 -18.18 -1.66
CA GLU A 80 -20.23 -17.62 -0.91
C GLU A 80 -21.24 -16.85 -1.78
N GLU A 81 -21.03 -16.80 -3.10
CA GLU A 81 -21.81 -16.02 -4.08
C GLU A 81 -21.89 -14.52 -3.77
N ASP A 82 -20.93 -13.99 -2.99
CA ASP A 82 -20.79 -12.57 -2.65
C ASP A 82 -20.04 -11.83 -3.78
N PHE A 83 -20.74 -11.61 -4.89
CA PHE A 83 -20.17 -10.94 -6.05
C PHE A 83 -19.85 -9.46 -5.80
N GLU A 84 -20.54 -8.82 -4.87
CA GLU A 84 -20.27 -7.44 -4.47
C GLU A 84 -18.89 -7.35 -3.79
N LEU A 85 -18.61 -8.23 -2.84
CA LEU A 85 -17.29 -8.32 -2.20
C LEU A 85 -16.19 -8.70 -3.20
N ALA A 86 -16.45 -9.69 -4.07
CA ALA A 86 -15.48 -10.10 -5.09
C ALA A 86 -15.16 -8.95 -6.05
N GLN A 87 -16.16 -8.16 -6.48
CA GLN A 87 -16.00 -6.97 -7.30
C GLN A 87 -15.18 -5.90 -6.56
N PHE A 88 -15.49 -5.62 -5.30
CA PHE A 88 -14.76 -4.64 -4.48
C PHE A 88 -13.29 -5.01 -4.33
N LEU A 89 -12.98 -6.28 -4.03
CA LEU A 89 -11.62 -6.78 -3.90
C LEU A 89 -10.82 -6.62 -5.19
N THR A 90 -11.40 -7.01 -6.33
CA THR A 90 -10.74 -6.92 -7.63
C THR A 90 -10.58 -5.48 -8.09
N HIS A 91 -11.56 -4.59 -7.81
CA HIS A 91 -11.45 -3.15 -8.06
C HIS A 91 -10.28 -2.52 -7.28
N THR A 92 -10.15 -2.85 -6.01
CA THR A 92 -9.08 -2.35 -5.14
C THR A 92 -7.70 -2.78 -5.64
N ILE A 93 -7.54 -4.06 -6.02
CA ILE A 93 -6.29 -4.56 -6.61
C ILE A 93 -5.97 -3.86 -7.92
N LYS A 94 -6.95 -3.72 -8.83
CA LYS A 94 -6.77 -3.03 -10.11
C LYS A 94 -6.19 -1.63 -9.91
N GLY A 95 -6.79 -0.84 -9.02
CA GLY A 95 -6.38 0.53 -8.76
C GLY A 95 -4.96 0.63 -8.18
N THR A 96 -4.68 -0.17 -7.16
CA THR A 96 -3.39 -0.16 -6.46
C THR A 96 -2.27 -0.73 -7.34
N ALA A 97 -2.50 -1.87 -8.02
CA ALA A 97 -1.54 -2.46 -8.94
C ALA A 97 -1.20 -1.52 -10.10
N SER A 98 -2.20 -0.86 -10.70
CA SER A 98 -1.99 0.15 -11.74
C SER A 98 -1.10 1.29 -11.23
N THR A 99 -1.34 1.80 -10.02
CA THR A 99 -0.55 2.89 -9.41
C THR A 99 0.91 2.49 -9.24
N LEU A 100 1.16 1.25 -8.85
CA LEU A 100 2.51 0.71 -8.63
C LEU A 100 3.22 0.27 -9.91
N GLY A 101 2.55 0.28 -11.07
CA GLY A 101 3.13 -0.15 -12.34
C GLY A 101 2.98 -1.65 -12.63
N ALA A 102 2.22 -2.39 -11.82
CA ALA A 102 1.90 -3.80 -12.05
C ALA A 102 0.74 -3.94 -13.07
N ASN A 103 0.98 -3.48 -14.30
CA ASN A 103 -0.07 -3.29 -15.30
C ASN A 103 -0.75 -4.59 -15.74
N ARG A 104 -0.01 -5.73 -15.78
CA ARG A 104 -0.58 -7.04 -16.15
C ARG A 104 -1.52 -7.55 -15.06
N LEU A 105 -1.12 -7.42 -13.78
CA LEU A 105 -1.99 -7.73 -12.65
C LEU A 105 -3.24 -6.83 -12.64
N ALA A 106 -3.08 -5.53 -12.89
CA ALA A 106 -4.20 -4.61 -12.99
C ALA A 106 -5.19 -5.02 -14.08
N ALA A 107 -4.71 -5.40 -15.26
CA ALA A 107 -5.56 -5.88 -16.36
C ALA A 107 -6.26 -7.22 -16.05
N ALA A 108 -5.59 -8.14 -15.34
CA ALA A 108 -6.21 -9.39 -14.90
C ALA A 108 -7.31 -9.13 -13.88
N ALA A 109 -7.07 -8.22 -12.91
CA ALA A 109 -8.06 -7.78 -11.93
C ALA A 109 -9.27 -7.09 -12.58
N GLU A 110 -9.05 -6.25 -13.60
CA GLU A 110 -10.12 -5.59 -14.35
C GLU A 110 -11.03 -6.59 -15.07
N SER A 111 -10.45 -7.66 -15.62
CA SER A 111 -11.23 -8.73 -16.27
C SER A 111 -12.16 -9.41 -15.27
N LEU A 112 -11.66 -9.75 -14.08
CA LEU A 112 -12.47 -10.36 -13.01
C LEU A 112 -13.51 -9.39 -12.45
N GLU A 113 -13.14 -8.11 -12.21
CA GLU A 113 -14.06 -7.07 -11.76
C GLU A 113 -15.27 -6.93 -12.69
N THR A 114 -15.04 -7.03 -14.01
CA THR A 114 -16.11 -6.92 -15.01
C THR A 114 -17.07 -8.09 -14.91
N LEU A 115 -16.58 -9.31 -14.68
CA LEU A 115 -17.42 -10.49 -14.52
C LEU A 115 -18.26 -10.41 -13.25
N PHE A 116 -17.64 -10.06 -12.12
CA PHE A 116 -18.35 -9.93 -10.84
C PHE A 116 -19.42 -8.84 -10.87
N ARG A 117 -19.13 -7.71 -11.53
CA ARG A 117 -20.10 -6.64 -11.74
C ARG A 117 -21.35 -7.09 -12.51
N ASN A 118 -21.20 -8.06 -13.40
CA ASN A 118 -22.29 -8.61 -14.18
C ASN A 118 -22.92 -9.85 -13.51
N GLU A 119 -22.57 -10.14 -12.26
CA GLU A 119 -23.05 -11.30 -11.49
C GLU A 119 -22.90 -12.63 -12.26
N GLN A 120 -21.84 -12.75 -13.06
CA GLN A 120 -21.54 -13.97 -13.79
C GLN A 120 -20.93 -15.00 -12.86
N SER A 121 -21.69 -16.07 -12.58
CA SER A 121 -21.21 -17.21 -11.79
C SER A 121 -20.32 -18.17 -12.57
N ASP A 122 -20.48 -18.22 -13.90
CA ASP A 122 -19.66 -19.09 -14.77
C ASP A 122 -18.38 -18.34 -15.17
N ILE A 123 -17.40 -18.35 -14.25
CA ILE A 123 -16.12 -17.69 -14.45
C ILE A 123 -15.13 -18.69 -15.03
N ASP A 124 -14.58 -18.35 -16.19
CA ASP A 124 -13.55 -19.16 -16.84
C ASP A 124 -12.31 -19.29 -15.92
N ASP A 125 -11.97 -20.53 -15.59
CA ASP A 125 -10.79 -20.88 -14.79
C ASP A 125 -9.50 -20.25 -15.34
N SER A 126 -9.43 -19.98 -16.63
CA SER A 126 -8.28 -19.33 -17.26
C SER A 126 -8.08 -17.89 -16.76
N LEU A 127 -9.15 -17.16 -16.46
CA LEU A 127 -9.08 -15.80 -15.93
C LEU A 127 -8.63 -15.78 -14.47
N LEU A 128 -9.15 -16.69 -13.66
CA LEU A 128 -8.71 -16.88 -12.28
C LEU A 128 -7.23 -17.30 -12.22
N LYS A 129 -6.85 -18.23 -13.09
CA LYS A 129 -5.46 -18.67 -13.21
C LYS A 129 -4.55 -17.52 -13.62
N ARG A 130 -4.93 -16.73 -14.62
CA ARG A 130 -4.17 -15.56 -15.06
C ARG A 130 -3.99 -14.55 -13.91
N PHE A 131 -5.05 -14.23 -13.19
CA PHE A 131 -4.96 -13.34 -12.02
C PHE A 131 -4.04 -13.90 -10.94
N SER A 132 -4.11 -15.22 -10.70
CA SER A 132 -3.24 -15.89 -9.74
C SER A 132 -1.77 -15.82 -10.18
N ASP A 133 -1.47 -16.15 -11.43
CA ASP A 133 -0.10 -16.17 -11.97
C ASP A 133 0.53 -14.75 -11.93
N GLU A 134 -0.22 -13.71 -12.33
CA GLU A 134 0.23 -12.31 -12.29
C GLU A 134 0.41 -11.81 -10.86
N SER A 135 -0.46 -12.21 -9.93
CA SER A 135 -0.31 -11.90 -8.50
C SER A 135 0.96 -12.53 -7.93
N ASP A 136 1.21 -13.81 -8.23
CA ASP A 136 2.39 -14.51 -7.74
C ASP A 136 3.67 -13.89 -8.29
N GLU A 137 3.71 -13.52 -9.57
CA GLU A 137 4.87 -12.88 -10.17
C GLU A 137 5.19 -11.54 -9.48
N VAL A 138 4.17 -10.69 -9.29
CA VAL A 138 4.31 -9.38 -8.64
C VAL A 138 4.71 -9.54 -7.18
N PHE A 139 4.04 -10.40 -6.43
CA PHE A 139 4.30 -10.58 -5.00
C PHE A 139 5.68 -11.19 -4.74
N ASN A 140 6.09 -12.20 -5.53
CA ASN A 140 7.44 -12.76 -5.44
C ASN A 140 8.51 -11.72 -5.73
N SER A 141 8.28 -10.86 -6.73
CA SER A 141 9.19 -9.75 -7.03
C SER A 141 9.30 -8.75 -5.88
N ILE A 142 8.17 -8.36 -5.26
CA ILE A 142 8.17 -7.43 -4.14
C ILE A 142 8.89 -8.04 -2.92
N GLN A 143 8.74 -9.33 -2.69
CA GLN A 143 9.44 -10.01 -1.60
C GLN A 143 10.96 -9.91 -1.70
N THR A 144 11.53 -9.76 -2.91
CA THR A 144 12.97 -9.54 -3.07
C THR A 144 13.44 -8.16 -2.58
N LEU A 145 12.50 -7.23 -2.40
CA LEU A 145 12.80 -5.90 -1.85
C LEU A 145 12.90 -5.90 -0.32
N ASN A 146 12.38 -6.94 0.31
CA ASN A 146 12.39 -7.07 1.76
C ASN A 146 13.67 -7.81 2.16
N PRO A 147 14.66 -7.13 2.77
CA PRO A 147 15.91 -7.76 3.17
C PRO A 147 15.72 -8.88 4.22
N GLU A 148 14.50 -9.03 4.76
CA GLU A 148 14.20 -10.03 5.80
C GLU A 148 14.06 -11.47 5.27
N LYS A 149 14.25 -11.74 3.96
CA LYS A 149 14.18 -13.11 3.41
C LYS A 149 15.50 -13.79 3.13
N GLU A 150 16.63 -13.10 3.29
CA GLU A 150 17.92 -13.72 2.97
C GLU A 150 18.59 -14.46 4.12
N ASP A 151 18.05 -14.50 5.34
CA ASP A 151 18.64 -15.39 6.36
C ASP A 151 17.61 -15.93 7.36
N SER A 152 16.98 -17.05 6.98
CA SER A 152 16.38 -17.95 7.97
C SER A 152 17.43 -18.65 8.85
N ASN A 153 18.64 -18.09 8.94
CA ASN A 153 19.74 -18.59 9.76
C ASN A 153 20.57 -17.50 10.45
N GLU A 154 20.11 -16.22 10.41
CA GLU A 154 20.70 -15.21 11.30
C GLU A 154 19.90 -15.14 12.60
N SER A 155 20.63 -15.28 13.69
CA SER A 155 20.16 -14.99 15.05
C SER A 155 19.37 -13.69 15.02
N LEU A 156 18.13 -13.70 15.53
CA LEU A 156 17.31 -12.51 15.73
C LEU A 156 18.24 -11.39 16.26
N ALA A 157 18.42 -10.34 15.45
CA ALA A 157 19.11 -9.16 15.92
C ALA A 157 18.41 -8.72 17.21
N GLU A 158 19.16 -8.42 18.26
CA GLU A 158 18.59 -8.05 19.56
C GLU A 158 17.57 -6.91 19.37
N LEU A 159 16.31 -7.11 19.82
CA LEU A 159 15.24 -6.14 19.68
C LEU A 159 15.70 -4.81 20.30
N ASP A 160 15.72 -3.73 19.52
CA ASP A 160 15.99 -2.40 20.07
C ASP A 160 14.82 -1.93 20.93
N ILE A 161 14.79 -2.44 22.16
CA ILE A 161 13.73 -2.18 23.14
C ILE A 161 13.52 -0.68 23.31
N LYS A 162 14.60 0.11 23.33
CA LYS A 162 14.52 1.56 23.55
C LYS A 162 13.79 2.25 22.38
N THR A 163 14.12 1.90 21.15
CA THR A 163 13.42 2.44 19.97
C THR A 163 11.95 2.02 19.98
N VAL A 164 11.63 0.79 20.34
CA VAL A 164 10.24 0.32 20.44
C VAL A 164 9.50 1.06 21.56
N GLU A 165 10.09 1.25 22.73
CA GLU A 165 9.49 2.03 23.82
C GLU A 165 9.18 3.47 23.39
N ASP A 166 10.14 4.16 22.79
CA ASP A 166 9.98 5.54 22.36
C ASP A 166 8.86 5.70 21.32
N LEU A 167 8.79 4.80 20.35
CA LEU A 167 7.73 4.78 19.33
C LEU A 167 6.36 4.43 19.94
N ALA A 168 6.32 3.45 20.85
CA ALA A 168 5.09 2.98 21.46
C ALA A 168 4.48 4.04 22.39
N VAL A 169 5.27 4.68 23.25
CA VAL A 169 4.81 5.77 24.12
C VAL A 169 4.19 6.90 23.28
N LYS A 170 4.88 7.29 22.21
CA LYS A 170 4.38 8.33 21.32
C LYS A 170 3.06 7.95 20.67
N LEU A 171 2.98 6.74 20.09
CA LEU A 171 1.76 6.29 19.41
C LEU A 171 0.60 6.08 20.39
N LEU A 172 0.81 5.44 21.57
CA LEU A 172 -0.21 5.29 22.58
C LEU A 172 -0.77 6.63 23.04
N SER A 173 0.09 7.64 23.23
CA SER A 173 -0.36 8.98 23.59
C SER A 173 -1.23 9.64 22.51
N MET A 174 -1.04 9.30 21.23
CA MET A 174 -1.87 9.76 20.12
C MET A 174 -3.18 8.98 20.06
N LEU A 175 -3.15 7.66 20.14
CA LEU A 175 -4.34 6.80 20.10
C LEU A 175 -5.32 7.17 21.21
N HIS A 176 -4.86 7.42 22.45
CA HIS A 176 -5.72 7.89 23.57
C HIS A 176 -6.36 9.26 23.33
N ARG A 177 -5.87 10.05 22.35
CA ARG A 177 -6.51 11.30 21.92
C ARG A 177 -7.40 11.14 20.69
N GLY A 178 -7.57 9.90 20.21
CA GLY A 178 -8.28 9.64 18.96
C GLY A 178 -7.49 10.05 17.72
N GLU A 179 -6.16 10.08 17.82
CA GLU A 179 -5.24 10.41 16.73
C GLU A 179 -4.36 9.21 16.39
N SER A 180 -3.90 9.11 15.16
CA SER A 180 -2.95 8.10 14.72
C SER A 180 -1.92 8.69 13.76
N ASP A 181 -0.74 8.07 13.70
CA ASP A 181 0.32 8.40 12.76
C ASP A 181 0.76 7.11 12.04
N GLU A 182 0.45 7.02 10.74
CA GLU A 182 0.76 5.85 9.92
C GLU A 182 2.25 5.48 9.93
N GLN A 183 3.16 6.47 10.07
CA GLN A 183 4.60 6.21 10.09
C GLN A 183 5.02 5.56 11.42
N LEU A 184 4.41 5.95 12.53
CA LEU A 184 4.63 5.33 13.83
C LEU A 184 4.08 3.90 13.86
N VAL A 185 2.87 3.69 13.36
CA VAL A 185 2.25 2.35 13.24
C VAL A 185 3.13 1.44 12.39
N PHE A 186 3.57 1.92 11.22
CA PHE A 186 4.47 1.17 10.34
C PHE A 186 5.82 0.87 11.01
N GLY A 187 6.42 1.88 11.65
CA GLY A 187 7.70 1.73 12.35
C GLY A 187 7.63 0.68 13.45
N LEU A 188 6.60 0.75 14.31
CA LEU A 188 6.38 -0.24 15.37
C LEU A 188 6.11 -1.64 14.81
N ASN A 189 5.21 -1.76 13.84
CA ASN A 189 4.92 -3.06 13.22
C ASN A 189 6.19 -3.68 12.62
N SER A 190 7.04 -2.88 11.97
CA SER A 190 8.31 -3.32 11.39
C SER A 190 9.31 -3.81 12.45
N GLN A 191 9.45 -3.07 13.56
CA GLN A 191 10.36 -3.44 14.67
C GLN A 191 9.89 -4.68 15.44
N LEU A 192 8.59 -4.87 15.57
CA LEU A 192 7.98 -5.95 16.33
C LEU A 192 7.80 -7.26 15.53
N GLN A 193 8.00 -7.21 14.20
CA GLN A 193 7.98 -8.41 13.36
C GLN A 193 9.05 -9.41 13.81
N GLY A 194 8.64 -10.68 13.91
CA GLY A 194 9.52 -11.75 14.38
C GLY A 194 9.60 -11.90 15.91
N TYR A 195 9.20 -10.89 16.67
CA TYR A 195 9.17 -10.91 18.15
C TYR A 195 7.77 -11.06 18.72
N ALA A 196 6.78 -10.37 18.12
CA ALA A 196 5.40 -10.46 18.53
C ALA A 196 4.62 -11.48 17.68
N SER A 197 3.47 -11.93 18.21
CA SER A 197 2.54 -12.79 17.49
C SER A 197 2.05 -12.12 16.20
N LYS A 198 2.10 -12.86 15.08
CA LYS A 198 1.57 -12.35 13.78
C LYS A 198 0.09 -11.95 13.86
N THR A 199 -0.68 -12.67 14.70
CA THR A 199 -2.10 -12.37 14.90
C THR A 199 -2.28 -11.06 15.66
N ASP A 200 -1.52 -10.83 16.72
CA ASP A 200 -1.64 -9.60 17.52
C ASP A 200 -1.17 -8.37 16.71
N LEU A 201 -0.08 -8.50 15.94
CA LEU A 201 0.37 -7.44 15.03
C LEU A 201 -0.68 -7.12 13.95
N LYS A 202 -1.32 -8.17 13.38
CA LYS A 202 -2.40 -7.98 12.41
C LYS A 202 -3.59 -7.25 13.03
N ASN A 203 -4.02 -7.65 14.22
CA ASN A 203 -5.15 -7.02 14.91
C ASN A 203 -4.85 -5.56 15.25
N PHE A 204 -3.63 -5.25 15.71
CA PHE A 204 -3.19 -3.89 15.97
C PHE A 204 -3.27 -3.00 14.71
N VAL A 205 -2.73 -3.48 13.59
CA VAL A 205 -2.75 -2.71 12.33
C VAL A 205 -4.17 -2.57 11.80
N LEU A 206 -5.00 -3.62 11.89
CA LEU A 206 -6.38 -3.60 11.43
C LEU A 206 -7.22 -2.59 12.22
N ALA A 207 -7.16 -2.62 13.55
CA ALA A 207 -7.87 -1.67 14.39
C ALA A 207 -7.48 -0.21 14.08
N ASN A 208 -6.18 0.02 13.83
CA ASN A 208 -5.71 1.35 13.42
C ASN A 208 -6.26 1.77 12.04
N ASP A 209 -6.31 0.85 11.06
CA ASP A 209 -6.82 1.12 9.70
C ASP A 209 -8.36 1.35 9.72
N GLU A 210 -9.08 0.76 10.68
CA GLU A 210 -10.52 0.94 10.92
C GLU A 210 -10.82 2.18 11.79
N PHE A 211 -9.80 2.95 12.19
CA PHE A 211 -9.91 4.11 13.08
C PHE A 211 -10.47 3.77 14.48
N ASP A 212 -10.39 2.51 14.90
CA ASP A 212 -10.68 2.11 16.27
C ASP A 212 -9.41 2.29 17.13
N HIS A 213 -9.23 3.53 17.59
CA HIS A 213 -8.02 3.93 18.32
C HIS A 213 -7.94 3.26 19.69
N ASP A 214 -9.07 2.97 20.32
CA ASP A 214 -9.11 2.29 21.62
C ASP A 214 -8.68 0.83 21.46
N GLU A 215 -9.23 0.09 20.50
CA GLU A 215 -8.81 -1.27 20.19
C GLU A 215 -7.36 -1.34 19.70
N ALA A 216 -6.91 -0.37 18.89
CA ALA A 216 -5.52 -0.28 18.46
C ALA A 216 -4.57 -0.10 19.64
N ALA A 217 -4.92 0.76 20.62
CA ALA A 217 -4.14 0.96 21.82
C ALA A 217 -4.08 -0.31 22.69
N GLU A 218 -5.21 -0.99 22.90
CA GLU A 218 -5.27 -2.24 23.66
C GLU A 218 -4.42 -3.35 23.00
N ASN A 219 -4.51 -3.51 21.69
CA ASN A 219 -3.73 -4.49 20.95
C ASN A 219 -2.23 -4.17 21.04
N LEU A 220 -1.82 -2.90 20.94
CA LEU A 220 -0.44 -2.50 21.10
C LEU A 220 0.07 -2.78 22.51
N GLN A 221 -0.68 -2.42 23.56
CA GLN A 221 -0.33 -2.69 24.95
C GLN A 221 -0.16 -4.19 25.21
N LYS A 222 -1.07 -5.01 24.68
CA LYS A 222 -0.97 -6.49 24.78
C LYS A 222 0.32 -7.01 24.14
N ILE A 223 0.70 -6.50 22.98
CA ILE A 223 1.97 -6.87 22.34
C ILE A 223 3.16 -6.50 23.22
N LEU A 224 3.21 -5.26 23.72
CA LEU A 224 4.29 -4.77 24.56
C LEU A 224 4.43 -5.58 25.86
N GLN A 225 3.30 -5.90 26.49
CA GLN A 225 3.28 -6.77 27.69
C GLN A 225 3.83 -8.16 27.39
N SER A 226 3.48 -8.77 26.26
CA SER A 226 3.99 -10.09 25.87
C SER A 226 5.51 -10.12 25.68
N LEU A 227 6.11 -8.98 25.39
CA LEU A 227 7.55 -8.77 25.19
C LEU A 227 8.27 -8.20 26.44
N ASN A 228 7.54 -8.02 27.55
CA ASN A 228 8.02 -7.35 28.78
C ASN A 228 8.57 -5.94 28.53
N ILE A 229 7.99 -5.21 27.57
CA ILE A 229 8.33 -3.83 27.25
C ILE A 229 7.36 -2.90 28.00
N ASN A 230 7.91 -1.94 28.73
CA ASN A 230 7.12 -1.02 29.54
C ASN A 230 6.97 0.32 28.81
N ALA A 231 5.76 0.64 28.35
CA ALA A 231 5.42 1.90 27.67
C ALA A 231 4.58 2.85 28.55
N ASP A 232 4.50 2.60 29.86
CA ASP A 232 3.80 3.45 30.82
C ASP A 232 4.73 4.58 31.30
N LYS A 233 4.62 5.77 30.69
CA LYS A 233 5.16 7.02 31.21
C LYS A 233 4.21 8.18 30.98
#